data_3206a7413a02d75e10a4f5b4ea285754
#
_entry.id   3206a7413a02d75e10a4f5b4ea285754
#
_cell.length_a   1.000
_cell.length_b   1.000
_cell.length_c   1.000
_cell.angle_alpha   90.00
_cell.angle_beta   90.00
_cell.angle_gamma   90.00
#
_symmetry.space_group_name_H-M   'P 1'
#
loop_
_entity.id
_entity.type
_entity.pdbx_description
1 polymer ?
#
loop_
_entity_poly.entity_id
_entity_poly.type
_entity_poly.pdbx_seq_one_letter_code
_entity_poly.pdbx_strand_id
1 'polypeptide(L)'
;MNKFKFHLKKTHNKARTGHIETAHGIIRTPAFMPVGTRAAVKGMFPESVKATGSDVILGNTYHLMLKPGPEIIAKFGGLHKFMNWSGPILTDSGGFQVMSLSDLRKITEEGVEFRPHIDGSKHMLTPERSTEIQHDLGATITMAFDECTAYPSTFEQAKFSMELTSRWAVRSRDAFIKRDGYGQFGIIQGGVHKELRQKSAEDLIALDFEGYAIGGLAVGEGQEIMFSVLDYAPGLLPSDKPRYLMGVGKPSDIIGAVSRGVDMFDCVIPTRSGRNGQAFTKSGTVNIRNSKHANDMNPLEEGCPCPACTNYSRAYLHHTVKVGEMIGSMLMTWHNIQYFQGLMARIRVYIEEGRDFDFEC
;
A
#
# COMPACT_ATOMS: atom_id res chain seq x y z
N MET A 1 14.94 -22.41 9.29
CA MET A 1 14.59 -21.89 7.94
C MET A 1 13.69 -20.69 8.12
N ASN A 2 13.95 -19.59 7.41
CA ASN A 2 13.10 -18.40 7.51
C ASN A 2 11.67 -18.75 7.06
N LYS A 3 10.68 -18.48 7.91
CA LYS A 3 9.25 -18.73 7.61
C LYS A 3 8.63 -17.68 6.69
N PHE A 4 9.36 -16.60 6.36
CA PHE A 4 8.89 -15.67 5.34
C PHE A 4 9.08 -16.30 3.96
N LYS A 5 7.98 -16.67 3.31
CA LYS A 5 8.05 -17.39 2.04
C LYS A 5 6.87 -17.03 1.14
N PHE A 6 7.16 -16.72 -0.11
CA PHE A 6 6.13 -16.58 -1.15
C PHE A 6 5.89 -17.92 -1.84
N HIS A 7 4.64 -18.34 -1.89
CA HIS A 7 4.17 -19.54 -2.57
C HIS A 7 3.32 -19.13 -3.76
N LEU A 8 3.90 -19.22 -4.94
CA LEU A 8 3.17 -19.05 -6.20
C LEU A 8 2.28 -20.28 -6.42
N LYS A 9 0.96 -20.07 -6.48
CA LYS A 9 -0.03 -21.15 -6.69
C LYS A 9 -0.32 -21.38 -8.16
N LYS A 10 -0.60 -20.31 -8.90
CA LYS A 10 -0.94 -20.36 -10.32
C LYS A 10 -0.59 -19.04 -11.02
N THR A 11 -0.34 -19.16 -12.32
CA THR A 11 -0.16 -18.04 -13.23
C THR A 11 -1.14 -18.18 -14.40
N HIS A 12 -1.78 -17.07 -14.79
CA HIS A 12 -2.56 -16.97 -16.02
C HIS A 12 -2.07 -15.75 -16.79
N ASN A 13 -1.51 -15.95 -17.98
CA ASN A 13 -0.71 -14.97 -18.70
C ASN A 13 0.43 -14.44 -17.80
N LYS A 14 0.45 -13.13 -17.47
CA LYS A 14 1.39 -12.57 -16.50
C LYS A 14 0.80 -12.46 -15.08
N ALA A 15 -0.53 -12.57 -14.93
CA ALA A 15 -1.20 -12.47 -13.64
C ALA A 15 -0.87 -13.68 -12.75
N ARG A 16 -0.67 -13.45 -11.46
CA ARG A 16 -0.19 -14.44 -10.52
C ARG A 16 -1.11 -14.53 -9.30
N THR A 17 -1.36 -15.73 -8.79
CA THR A 17 -2.01 -15.93 -7.49
C THR A 17 -1.19 -16.87 -6.61
N GLY A 18 -1.20 -16.58 -5.31
CA GLY A 18 -0.44 -17.34 -4.33
C GLY A 18 -0.66 -16.81 -2.92
N HIS A 19 0.34 -16.99 -2.07
CA HIS A 19 0.32 -16.42 -0.72
C HIS A 19 1.72 -16.22 -0.17
N ILE A 20 1.83 -15.32 0.81
CA ILE A 20 3.05 -15.08 1.57
C ILE A 20 2.81 -15.61 2.99
N GLU A 21 3.66 -16.53 3.45
CA GLU A 21 3.73 -16.94 4.85
C GLU A 21 4.54 -15.93 5.65
N THR A 22 4.01 -15.50 6.79
CA THR A 22 4.66 -14.52 7.67
C THR A 22 4.54 -14.91 9.15
N ALA A 23 5.26 -14.20 10.02
CA ALA A 23 5.15 -14.38 11.48
C ALA A 23 3.75 -14.09 12.04
N HIS A 24 2.91 -13.31 11.33
CA HIS A 24 1.60 -12.88 11.79
C HIS A 24 0.45 -13.45 10.94
N GLY A 25 0.73 -14.48 10.14
CA GLY A 25 -0.27 -15.15 9.30
C GLY A 25 0.02 -15.04 7.81
N ILE A 26 -0.96 -15.42 7.02
CA ILE A 26 -0.88 -15.55 5.56
C ILE A 26 -1.42 -14.30 4.89
N ILE A 27 -0.73 -13.84 3.84
CA ILE A 27 -1.20 -12.80 2.93
C ILE A 27 -1.54 -13.47 1.60
N ARG A 28 -2.82 -13.57 1.25
CA ARG A 28 -3.27 -14.09 -0.05
C ARG A 28 -3.00 -13.04 -1.13
N THR A 29 -2.39 -13.45 -2.23
CA THR A 29 -2.06 -12.55 -3.36
C THR A 29 -2.89 -12.91 -4.62
N PRO A 30 -3.28 -11.91 -5.44
CA PRO A 30 -3.09 -10.47 -5.23
C PRO A 30 -3.75 -9.96 -3.97
N ALA A 31 -3.13 -8.95 -3.32
CA ALA A 31 -3.55 -8.38 -2.05
C ALA A 31 -3.68 -6.85 -2.12
N PHE A 32 -4.71 -6.31 -1.48
CA PHE A 32 -4.86 -4.88 -1.26
C PHE A 32 -4.70 -4.56 0.23
N MET A 33 -3.81 -3.65 0.57
CA MET A 33 -3.51 -3.23 1.95
C MET A 33 -4.24 -1.94 2.30
N PRO A 34 -5.25 -1.98 3.18
CA PRO A 34 -5.81 -0.75 3.75
C PRO A 34 -4.75 0.06 4.50
N VAL A 35 -4.74 1.37 4.27
CA VAL A 35 -3.72 2.25 4.86
C VAL A 35 -4.12 2.69 6.26
N GLY A 36 -3.34 2.26 7.25
CA GLY A 36 -3.43 2.62 8.66
C GLY A 36 -2.38 3.67 9.05
N THR A 37 -2.45 4.88 8.50
CA THR A 37 -1.43 5.94 8.55
C THR A 37 -0.82 6.18 9.94
N ARG A 38 -1.64 6.23 10.99
CA ARG A 38 -1.23 6.53 12.38
C ARG A 38 -1.75 5.46 13.34
N ALA A 39 -1.40 4.20 13.08
CA ALA A 39 -1.91 3.04 13.79
C ALA A 39 -3.45 2.94 13.75
N ALA A 40 -4.09 3.44 12.70
CA ALA A 40 -5.53 3.34 12.51
C ALA A 40 -5.91 3.43 11.03
N VAL A 41 -6.68 2.49 10.53
CA VAL A 41 -7.40 2.63 9.27
C VAL A 41 -8.54 3.60 9.52
N LYS A 42 -8.47 4.76 8.86
CA LYS A 42 -9.39 5.89 9.18
C LYS A 42 -10.86 5.49 9.05
N GLY A 43 -11.62 5.71 10.13
CA GLY A 43 -13.05 5.44 10.19
C GLY A 43 -13.42 3.96 10.39
N MET A 44 -12.47 3.11 10.79
CA MET A 44 -12.74 1.70 11.04
C MET A 44 -12.03 1.20 12.31
N PHE A 45 -12.69 0.33 13.04
CA PHE A 45 -12.05 -0.49 14.08
C PHE A 45 -11.18 -1.57 13.42
N PRO A 46 -10.07 -2.01 14.06
CA PRO A 46 -9.22 -3.08 13.50
C PRO A 46 -9.98 -4.38 13.21
N GLU A 47 -10.87 -4.80 14.11
CA GLU A 47 -11.75 -5.95 13.92
C GLU A 47 -12.70 -5.79 12.72
N SER A 48 -13.17 -4.57 12.44
CA SER A 48 -13.99 -4.27 11.27
C SER A 48 -13.17 -4.36 9.98
N VAL A 49 -11.91 -3.92 10.00
CA VAL A 49 -10.99 -4.09 8.87
C VAL A 49 -10.76 -5.57 8.60
N LYS A 50 -10.53 -6.37 9.65
CA LYS A 50 -10.35 -7.82 9.52
C LYS A 50 -11.60 -8.50 8.97
N ALA A 51 -12.79 -8.08 9.40
CA ALA A 51 -14.07 -8.62 8.93
C ALA A 51 -14.32 -8.39 7.43
N THR A 52 -13.65 -7.42 6.79
CA THR A 52 -13.70 -7.25 5.32
C THR A 52 -12.91 -8.32 4.55
N GLY A 53 -12.13 -9.16 5.24
CA GLY A 53 -11.23 -10.14 4.63
C GLY A 53 -9.84 -9.57 4.32
N SER A 54 -9.47 -8.42 4.90
CA SER A 54 -8.11 -7.87 4.79
C SER A 54 -7.11 -8.75 5.54
N ASP A 55 -6.11 -9.27 4.84
CA ASP A 55 -5.05 -10.09 5.43
C ASP A 55 -3.96 -9.21 6.06
N VAL A 56 -3.66 -8.08 5.44
CA VAL A 56 -2.54 -7.19 5.77
C VAL A 56 -2.98 -5.73 5.71
N ILE A 57 -2.37 -4.89 6.55
CA ILE A 57 -2.54 -3.43 6.52
C ILE A 57 -1.19 -2.73 6.35
N LEU A 58 -1.21 -1.48 5.92
CA LEU A 58 -0.01 -0.65 5.81
C LEU A 58 0.02 0.42 6.91
N GLY A 59 1.16 0.56 7.59
CA GLY A 59 1.48 1.66 8.51
C GLY A 59 2.47 2.65 7.89
N ASN A 60 2.37 3.94 8.22
CA ASN A 60 3.30 4.95 7.69
C ASN A 60 4.38 5.31 8.72
N THR A 61 5.61 4.96 8.42
CA THR A 61 6.78 5.19 9.28
C THR A 61 6.96 6.66 9.64
N TYR A 62 6.89 7.57 8.67
CA TYR A 62 7.01 9.00 8.90
C TYR A 62 6.03 9.53 9.96
N HIS A 63 4.75 9.18 9.82
CA HIS A 63 3.74 9.68 10.76
C HIS A 63 3.87 9.06 12.15
N LEU A 64 4.22 7.79 12.24
CA LEU A 64 4.38 7.07 13.50
C LEU A 64 5.67 7.46 14.23
N MET A 65 6.72 7.79 13.48
CA MET A 65 7.96 8.36 14.02
C MET A 65 7.69 9.69 14.72
N LEU A 66 6.89 10.58 14.13
CA LEU A 66 6.57 11.89 14.68
C LEU A 66 5.57 11.79 15.84
N LYS A 67 4.56 10.93 15.73
CA LYS A 67 3.53 10.70 16.77
C LYS A 67 2.95 9.30 16.68
N PRO A 68 2.95 8.52 17.78
CA PRO A 68 3.39 8.88 19.15
C PRO A 68 4.90 8.80 19.35
N GLY A 69 5.67 8.31 18.40
CA GLY A 69 7.10 7.98 18.47
C GLY A 69 7.32 6.47 18.53
N PRO A 70 8.40 5.97 17.90
CA PRO A 70 8.68 4.53 17.82
C PRO A 70 8.94 3.92 19.20
N GLU A 71 9.58 4.66 20.12
CA GLU A 71 9.90 4.20 21.47
C GLU A 71 8.63 3.90 22.29
N ILE A 72 7.56 4.68 22.10
CA ILE A 72 6.27 4.43 22.74
C ILE A 72 5.67 3.14 22.19
N ILE A 73 5.62 3.00 20.88
CA ILE A 73 5.03 1.81 20.23
C ILE A 73 5.81 0.55 20.61
N ALA A 74 7.15 0.63 20.65
CA ALA A 74 8.01 -0.48 21.08
C ALA A 74 7.72 -0.95 22.51
N LYS A 75 7.46 0.00 23.47
CA LYS A 75 7.06 -0.32 24.86
C LYS A 75 5.76 -1.12 24.94
N PHE A 76 4.84 -0.95 23.99
CA PHE A 76 3.63 -1.75 23.88
C PHE A 76 3.85 -3.10 23.18
N GLY A 77 5.05 -3.36 22.67
CA GLY A 77 5.39 -4.58 21.91
C GLY A 77 5.01 -4.50 20.44
N GLY A 78 5.08 -3.31 19.85
CA GLY A 78 4.84 -3.03 18.43
C GLY A 78 3.40 -2.65 18.11
N LEU A 79 3.17 -2.29 16.83
CA LEU A 79 1.88 -1.85 16.30
C LEU A 79 0.78 -2.89 16.50
N HIS A 80 1.09 -4.18 16.40
CA HIS A 80 0.12 -5.27 16.55
C HIS A 80 -0.63 -5.17 17.89
N LYS A 81 0.10 -5.00 18.99
CA LYS A 81 -0.48 -4.83 20.31
C LYS A 81 -1.04 -3.42 20.51
N PHE A 82 -0.32 -2.41 20.03
CA PHE A 82 -0.71 -1.01 20.20
C PHE A 82 -2.06 -0.68 19.59
N MET A 83 -2.38 -1.23 18.39
CA MET A 83 -3.63 -0.99 17.69
C MET A 83 -4.59 -2.18 17.65
N ASN A 84 -4.30 -3.26 18.38
CA ASN A 84 -5.11 -4.49 18.43
C ASN A 84 -5.31 -5.13 17.03
N TRP A 85 -4.24 -5.24 16.24
CA TRP A 85 -4.25 -5.89 14.93
C TRP A 85 -3.44 -7.18 14.96
N SER A 86 -4.04 -8.32 14.62
CA SER A 86 -3.40 -9.64 14.70
C SER A 86 -2.76 -10.11 13.40
N GLY A 87 -3.08 -9.48 12.26
CA GLY A 87 -2.54 -9.84 10.95
C GLY A 87 -1.19 -9.19 10.64
N PRO A 88 -0.56 -9.52 9.51
CA PRO A 88 0.65 -8.86 9.06
C PRO A 88 0.49 -7.34 8.92
N ILE A 89 1.58 -6.60 9.18
CA ILE A 89 1.68 -5.16 8.96
C ILE A 89 2.90 -4.92 8.08
N LEU A 90 2.69 -4.23 6.95
CA LEU A 90 3.77 -3.63 6.17
C LEU A 90 3.92 -2.17 6.61
N THR A 91 5.15 -1.71 6.85
CA THR A 91 5.41 -0.28 7.02
C THR A 91 6.20 0.24 5.82
N ASP A 92 5.82 1.43 5.33
CA ASP A 92 6.64 2.13 4.34
C ASP A 92 7.99 2.58 4.93
N SER A 93 8.90 3.04 4.06
CA SER A 93 10.21 3.54 4.49
C SER A 93 10.16 4.93 5.14
N GLY A 94 9.08 5.67 4.93
CA GLY A 94 8.94 7.09 5.29
C GLY A 94 9.52 8.05 4.25
N GLY A 95 10.27 7.56 3.26
CA GLY A 95 10.93 8.37 2.24
C GLY A 95 9.97 9.26 1.46
N PHE A 96 8.92 8.69 0.89
CA PHE A 96 7.93 9.43 0.11
C PHE A 96 7.24 10.54 0.91
N GLN A 97 6.89 10.29 2.19
CA GLN A 97 6.22 11.30 3.03
C GLN A 97 7.16 12.45 3.39
N VAL A 98 8.44 12.18 3.66
CA VAL A 98 9.45 13.22 3.85
C VAL A 98 9.58 14.05 2.58
N MET A 99 9.54 13.42 1.40
CA MET A 99 9.64 14.09 0.10
C MET A 99 8.41 14.94 -0.22
N SER A 100 7.21 14.46 0.12
CA SER A 100 5.94 15.09 -0.26
C SER A 100 5.37 16.07 0.77
N LEU A 101 5.73 15.95 2.06
CA LEU A 101 5.13 16.71 3.16
C LEU A 101 6.09 17.71 3.84
N SER A 102 7.37 17.75 3.46
CA SER A 102 8.35 18.65 4.05
C SER A 102 8.81 19.67 3.03
N ASP A 103 8.43 20.93 3.23
CA ASP A 103 8.84 22.06 2.38
C ASP A 103 10.36 22.34 2.49
N LEU A 104 10.94 22.09 3.68
CA LEU A 104 12.35 22.24 3.97
C LEU A 104 13.00 20.86 4.13
N ARG A 105 13.52 20.33 3.04
CA ARG A 105 14.27 19.08 3.02
C ARG A 105 15.60 19.22 2.30
N LYS A 106 16.58 18.47 2.76
CA LYS A 106 17.88 18.34 2.11
C LYS A 106 18.23 16.86 1.96
N ILE A 107 18.34 16.42 0.72
CA ILE A 107 18.76 15.04 0.38
C ILE A 107 20.28 15.03 0.29
N THR A 108 20.91 14.06 0.94
CA THR A 108 22.35 13.83 0.91
C THR A 108 22.63 12.34 0.78
N GLU A 109 23.88 11.94 0.61
CA GLU A 109 24.25 10.53 0.63
C GLU A 109 23.92 9.84 1.96
N GLU A 110 23.98 10.58 3.07
CA GLU A 110 23.68 10.05 4.40
C GLU A 110 22.18 9.74 4.59
N GLY A 111 21.29 10.55 4.02
CA GLY A 111 19.86 10.46 4.20
C GLY A 111 19.15 11.76 3.88
N VAL A 112 17.97 11.97 4.46
CA VAL A 112 17.15 13.16 4.26
C VAL A 112 17.03 13.94 5.57
N GLU A 113 17.57 15.16 5.57
CA GLU A 113 17.33 16.14 6.61
C GLU A 113 16.02 16.88 6.31
N PHE A 114 15.13 17.01 7.29
CA PHE A 114 13.84 17.68 7.08
C PHE A 114 13.30 18.32 8.37
N ARG A 115 12.32 19.21 8.17
CA ARG A 115 11.54 19.82 9.26
C ARG A 115 10.06 19.53 9.05
N PRO A 116 9.42 18.74 9.95
CA PRO A 116 7.99 18.50 9.86
C PRO A 116 7.21 19.80 10.13
N HIS A 117 6.09 19.94 9.42
CA HIS A 117 5.17 21.08 9.60
C HIS A 117 4.48 21.10 10.97
N ILE A 118 4.57 20.01 11.76
CA ILE A 118 3.87 19.86 13.05
C ILE A 118 4.55 20.69 14.14
N ASP A 119 5.88 20.69 14.21
CA ASP A 119 6.64 21.32 15.29
C ASP A 119 7.92 22.03 14.81
N GLY A 120 8.28 21.91 13.53
CA GLY A 120 9.46 22.52 12.95
C GLY A 120 10.80 21.97 13.46
N SER A 121 10.80 20.92 14.26
CA SER A 121 12.01 20.25 14.75
C SER A 121 12.86 19.72 13.59
N LYS A 122 14.18 19.67 13.79
CA LYS A 122 15.10 19.15 12.78
C LYS A 122 15.27 17.65 12.95
N HIS A 123 14.99 16.89 11.90
CA HIS A 123 15.16 15.44 11.84
C HIS A 123 16.12 15.05 10.74
N MET A 124 16.84 13.93 10.94
CA MET A 124 17.60 13.23 9.93
C MET A 124 17.04 11.80 9.83
N LEU A 125 16.56 11.42 8.66
CA LEU A 125 16.15 10.05 8.38
C LEU A 125 17.16 9.42 7.44
N THR A 126 17.90 8.44 7.95
CA THR A 126 18.87 7.64 7.19
C THR A 126 18.28 6.27 6.88
N PRO A 127 18.85 5.50 5.96
CA PRO A 127 18.44 4.11 5.71
C PRO A 127 18.42 3.25 6.97
N GLU A 128 19.45 3.37 7.82
CA GLU A 128 19.55 2.64 9.10
C GLU A 128 18.43 3.07 10.04
N ARG A 129 18.24 4.39 10.22
CA ARG A 129 17.22 4.91 11.14
C ARG A 129 15.80 4.56 10.68
N SER A 130 15.53 4.61 9.37
CA SER A 130 14.24 4.13 8.83
C SER A 130 13.99 2.66 9.16
N THR A 131 15.00 1.81 8.98
CA THR A 131 14.91 0.37 9.28
C THR A 131 14.73 0.12 10.77
N GLU A 132 15.48 0.80 11.65
CA GLU A 132 15.32 0.74 13.11
C GLU A 132 13.91 1.11 13.56
N ILE A 133 13.38 2.25 13.05
CA ILE A 133 12.03 2.68 13.38
C ILE A 133 11.01 1.61 13.00
N GLN A 134 11.11 1.03 11.80
CA GLN A 134 10.22 -0.04 11.37
C GLN A 134 10.32 -1.30 12.26
N HIS A 135 11.51 -1.61 12.79
CA HIS A 135 11.69 -2.66 13.80
C HIS A 135 11.00 -2.30 15.13
N ASP A 136 11.14 -1.08 15.62
CA ASP A 136 10.47 -0.58 16.83
C ASP A 136 8.94 -0.60 16.67
N LEU A 137 8.46 -0.31 15.47
CA LEU A 137 7.04 -0.45 15.12
C LEU A 137 6.58 -1.92 15.09
N GLY A 138 7.50 -2.87 15.06
CA GLY A 138 7.19 -4.30 14.98
C GLY A 138 6.63 -4.73 13.63
N ALA A 139 7.00 -4.03 12.56
CA ALA A 139 6.53 -4.33 11.21
C ALA A 139 6.87 -5.77 10.80
N THR A 140 5.91 -6.48 10.21
CA THR A 140 6.10 -7.83 9.64
C THR A 140 6.90 -7.75 8.35
N ILE A 141 6.61 -6.72 7.54
CA ILE A 141 7.33 -6.39 6.31
C ILE A 141 7.82 -4.95 6.43
N THR A 142 9.13 -4.76 6.33
CA THR A 142 9.78 -3.44 6.27
C THR A 142 10.13 -3.09 4.84
N MET A 143 10.18 -1.80 4.52
CA MET A 143 10.64 -1.31 3.22
C MET A 143 12.06 -0.75 3.34
N ALA A 144 12.92 -1.02 2.37
CA ALA A 144 14.19 -0.33 2.25
C ALA A 144 13.95 1.17 2.01
N PHE A 145 14.84 2.02 2.53
CA PHE A 145 14.73 3.46 2.34
C PHE A 145 15.06 3.85 0.90
N ASP A 146 14.21 4.67 0.29
CA ASP A 146 14.31 5.06 -1.10
C ASP A 146 14.13 6.56 -1.32
N GLU A 147 14.62 7.04 -2.43
CA GLU A 147 14.36 8.39 -2.96
C GLU A 147 13.38 8.28 -4.12
N CYS A 148 12.17 8.76 -3.90
CA CYS A 148 11.11 8.75 -4.91
C CYS A 148 11.21 10.00 -5.79
N THR A 149 11.65 9.82 -7.02
CA THR A 149 11.76 10.91 -7.99
C THR A 149 10.39 11.49 -8.35
N ALA A 150 10.27 12.81 -8.36
CA ALA A 150 9.05 13.49 -8.80
C ALA A 150 8.82 13.28 -10.32
N TYR A 151 7.58 13.36 -10.76
CA TYR A 151 7.23 13.35 -12.17
C TYR A 151 6.69 14.75 -12.59
N PRO A 152 7.08 15.29 -13.75
CA PRO A 152 8.10 14.77 -14.68
C PRO A 152 9.53 14.99 -14.14
N SER A 153 10.45 14.11 -14.53
CA SER A 153 11.89 14.23 -14.26
C SER A 153 12.71 14.00 -15.54
N THR A 154 13.89 14.61 -15.58
CA THR A 154 14.85 14.30 -16.65
C THR A 154 15.48 12.93 -16.40
N PHE A 155 16.08 12.36 -17.45
CA PHE A 155 16.83 11.09 -17.33
C PHE A 155 17.92 11.17 -16.25
N GLU A 156 18.69 12.26 -16.21
CA GLU A 156 19.78 12.43 -15.24
C GLU A 156 19.27 12.54 -13.81
N GLN A 157 18.12 13.21 -13.59
CA GLN A 157 17.48 13.25 -12.28
C GLN A 157 17.00 11.87 -11.84
N ALA A 158 16.32 11.15 -12.74
CA ALA A 158 15.86 9.78 -12.44
C ALA A 158 17.03 8.82 -12.18
N LYS A 159 18.14 8.97 -12.91
CA LYS A 159 19.36 8.20 -12.71
C LYS A 159 19.99 8.48 -11.35
N PHE A 160 20.16 9.74 -11.00
CA PHE A 160 20.73 10.14 -9.70
C PHE A 160 19.91 9.55 -8.54
N SER A 161 18.60 9.72 -8.57
CA SER A 161 17.68 9.18 -7.55
C SER A 161 17.75 7.65 -7.47
N MET A 162 17.77 6.98 -8.60
CA MET A 162 17.87 5.53 -8.67
C MET A 162 19.18 5.02 -8.09
N GLU A 163 20.32 5.62 -8.47
CA GLU A 163 21.64 5.24 -7.95
C GLU A 163 21.76 5.50 -6.44
N LEU A 164 21.19 6.61 -5.93
CA LEU A 164 21.12 6.90 -4.51
C LEU A 164 20.28 5.84 -3.78
N THR A 165 19.10 5.50 -4.34
CA THR A 165 18.25 4.44 -3.79
C THR A 165 18.97 3.10 -3.75
N SER A 166 19.73 2.72 -4.78
CA SER A 166 20.53 1.48 -4.78
C SER A 166 21.55 1.46 -3.63
N ARG A 167 22.26 2.57 -3.38
CA ARG A 167 23.21 2.66 -2.24
C ARG A 167 22.50 2.63 -0.89
N TRP A 168 21.36 3.31 -0.75
CA TRP A 168 20.55 3.28 0.46
C TRP A 168 19.93 1.91 0.72
N ALA A 169 19.61 1.16 -0.34
CA ALA A 169 19.12 -0.22 -0.22
C ALA A 169 20.15 -1.15 0.43
N VAL A 170 21.45 -1.01 0.10
CA VAL A 170 22.53 -1.76 0.75
C VAL A 170 22.53 -1.47 2.25
N ARG A 171 22.55 -0.19 2.64
CA ARG A 171 22.56 0.26 4.04
C ARG A 171 21.31 -0.19 4.80
N SER A 172 20.13 -0.12 4.16
CA SER A 172 18.88 -0.64 4.74
C SER A 172 18.94 -2.14 4.97
N ARG A 173 19.55 -2.88 4.01
CA ARG A 173 19.69 -4.34 4.10
C ARG A 173 20.66 -4.74 5.22
N ASP A 174 21.75 -4.02 5.37
CA ASP A 174 22.74 -4.25 6.43
C ASP A 174 22.15 -3.98 7.84
N ALA A 175 21.28 -2.97 7.95
CA ALA A 175 20.57 -2.64 9.19
C ALA A 175 19.40 -3.59 9.50
N PHE A 176 18.94 -4.40 8.54
CA PHE A 176 17.80 -5.28 8.75
C PHE A 176 18.15 -6.47 9.63
N ILE A 177 17.46 -6.58 10.77
CA ILE A 177 17.59 -7.71 11.69
C ILE A 177 16.71 -8.86 11.19
N LYS A 178 17.33 -9.91 10.67
CA LYS A 178 16.63 -11.12 10.22
C LYS A 178 15.91 -11.79 11.39
N ARG A 179 14.60 -11.97 11.26
CA ARG A 179 13.73 -12.67 12.21
C ARG A 179 12.84 -13.66 11.45
N ASP A 180 12.52 -14.76 12.08
CA ASP A 180 11.71 -15.81 11.46
C ASP A 180 10.29 -15.33 11.11
N GLY A 181 9.92 -15.40 9.85
CA GLY A 181 8.61 -14.92 9.33
C GLY A 181 8.52 -13.41 9.08
N TYR A 182 9.62 -12.66 9.20
CA TYR A 182 9.71 -11.24 8.86
C TYR A 182 10.50 -11.04 7.57
N GLY A 183 10.16 -10.02 6.80
CA GLY A 183 10.82 -9.72 5.54
C GLY A 183 11.10 -8.24 5.34
N GLN A 184 12.05 -7.95 4.46
CA GLN A 184 12.34 -6.62 3.97
C GLN A 184 12.19 -6.58 2.45
N PHE A 185 11.51 -5.54 1.93
CA PHE A 185 11.33 -5.36 0.49
C PHE A 185 12.22 -4.23 -0.02
N GLY A 186 12.91 -4.49 -1.13
CA GLY A 186 13.61 -3.49 -1.90
C GLY A 186 12.66 -2.72 -2.82
N ILE A 187 12.99 -1.48 -3.16
CA ILE A 187 12.15 -0.62 -4.01
C ILE A 187 12.92 -0.26 -5.28
N ILE A 188 12.49 -0.78 -6.43
CA ILE A 188 13.10 -0.39 -7.71
C ILE A 188 12.63 0.99 -8.13
N GLN A 189 13.57 1.86 -8.51
CA GLN A 189 13.36 3.20 -9.00
C GLN A 189 13.84 3.34 -10.47
N GLY A 190 13.76 4.53 -11.06
CA GLY A 190 14.23 4.80 -12.43
C GLY A 190 13.19 5.52 -13.29
N GLY A 191 12.12 6.08 -12.66
CA GLY A 191 11.08 6.84 -13.35
C GLY A 191 10.42 6.02 -14.46
N VAL A 192 10.32 6.61 -15.65
CA VAL A 192 9.75 5.96 -16.84
C VAL A 192 10.82 5.33 -17.75
N HIS A 193 12.09 5.34 -17.34
CA HIS A 193 13.22 4.92 -18.16
C HIS A 193 13.55 3.44 -17.94
N LYS A 194 13.37 2.63 -19.00
CA LYS A 194 13.50 1.17 -18.95
C LYS A 194 14.89 0.71 -18.49
N GLU A 195 15.93 1.32 -19.01
CA GLU A 195 17.32 1.00 -18.68
C GLU A 195 17.66 1.26 -17.20
N LEU A 196 17.13 2.37 -16.63
CA LEU A 196 17.31 2.67 -15.22
C LEU A 196 16.55 1.67 -14.34
N ARG A 197 15.31 1.29 -14.72
CA ARG A 197 14.53 0.25 -14.02
C ARG A 197 15.24 -1.10 -14.04
N GLN A 198 15.83 -1.45 -15.18
CA GLN A 198 16.61 -2.68 -15.30
C GLN A 198 17.83 -2.66 -14.37
N LYS A 199 18.61 -1.58 -14.40
CA LYS A 199 19.78 -1.42 -13.51
C LYS A 199 19.38 -1.46 -12.04
N SER A 200 18.31 -0.75 -11.68
CA SER A 200 17.78 -0.77 -10.30
C SER A 200 17.38 -2.20 -9.88
N ALA A 201 16.70 -2.95 -10.75
CA ALA A 201 16.32 -4.32 -10.46
C ALA A 201 17.56 -5.22 -10.24
N GLU A 202 18.56 -5.12 -11.11
CA GLU A 202 19.82 -5.88 -10.99
C GLU A 202 20.52 -5.60 -9.65
N ASP A 203 20.64 -4.31 -9.27
CA ASP A 203 21.28 -3.91 -8.01
C ASP A 203 20.54 -4.47 -6.79
N LEU A 204 19.21 -4.39 -6.78
CA LEU A 204 18.42 -4.83 -5.64
C LEU A 204 18.30 -6.35 -5.56
N ILE A 205 18.24 -7.06 -6.68
CA ILE A 205 18.21 -8.54 -6.71
C ILE A 205 19.49 -9.10 -6.10
N ALA A 206 20.64 -8.47 -6.32
CA ALA A 206 21.91 -8.87 -5.73
C ALA A 206 21.92 -8.81 -4.18
N LEU A 207 21.02 -8.03 -3.56
CA LEU A 207 20.85 -7.91 -2.11
C LEU A 207 19.90 -8.96 -1.49
N ASP A 208 19.26 -9.79 -2.32
CA ASP A 208 18.33 -10.87 -1.94
C ASP A 208 17.27 -10.45 -0.91
N PHE A 209 16.46 -9.46 -1.27
CA PHE A 209 15.29 -9.07 -0.48
C PHE A 209 14.21 -10.17 -0.48
N GLU A 210 13.38 -10.19 0.55
CA GLU A 210 12.25 -11.13 0.67
C GLU A 210 11.11 -10.79 -0.31
N GLY A 211 11.10 -9.57 -0.88
CA GLY A 211 10.18 -9.12 -1.90
C GLY A 211 10.66 -7.81 -2.52
N TYR A 212 9.96 -7.37 -3.58
CA TYR A 212 10.35 -6.17 -4.33
C TYR A 212 9.15 -5.29 -4.61
N ALA A 213 9.33 -3.99 -4.41
CA ALA A 213 8.34 -2.99 -4.78
C ALA A 213 8.75 -2.20 -6.03
N ILE A 214 7.76 -1.74 -6.76
CA ILE A 214 7.91 -0.83 -7.90
C ILE A 214 7.50 0.56 -7.40
N GLY A 215 8.50 1.41 -7.14
CA GLY A 215 8.31 2.79 -6.71
C GLY A 215 8.34 3.78 -7.87
N GLY A 216 8.11 5.07 -7.59
CA GLY A 216 8.19 6.15 -8.57
C GLY A 216 7.15 6.07 -9.69
N LEU A 217 6.00 5.44 -9.41
CA LEU A 217 4.79 5.44 -10.22
C LEU A 217 3.61 5.94 -9.40
N ALA A 218 2.49 6.29 -10.04
CA ALA A 218 1.34 6.96 -9.44
C ALA A 218 1.70 8.32 -8.77
N VAL A 219 2.67 9.02 -9.34
CA VAL A 219 3.18 10.33 -8.88
C VAL A 219 2.81 11.47 -9.84
N GLY A 220 1.89 11.22 -10.79
CA GLY A 220 1.35 12.21 -11.73
C GLY A 220 1.50 11.88 -13.22
N GLU A 221 2.10 10.76 -13.57
CA GLU A 221 2.36 10.33 -14.97
C GLU A 221 1.11 9.89 -15.73
N GLY A 222 0.04 9.56 -15.04
CA GLY A 222 -1.18 9.01 -15.65
C GLY A 222 -1.11 7.51 -15.92
N GLN A 223 -2.29 6.91 -16.18
CA GLN A 223 -2.46 5.46 -16.30
C GLN A 223 -1.67 4.85 -17.47
N GLU A 224 -1.71 5.50 -18.63
CA GLU A 224 -1.07 4.99 -19.86
C GLU A 224 0.45 4.81 -19.68
N ILE A 225 1.11 5.84 -19.12
CA ILE A 225 2.56 5.79 -18.85
C ILE A 225 2.86 4.78 -17.77
N MET A 226 2.08 4.74 -16.69
CA MET A 226 2.22 3.73 -15.64
C MET A 226 2.15 2.32 -16.23
N PHE A 227 1.16 2.02 -17.07
CA PHE A 227 1.02 0.70 -17.69
C PHE A 227 2.15 0.38 -18.64
N SER A 228 2.67 1.36 -19.42
CA SER A 228 3.84 1.14 -20.29
C SER A 228 5.08 0.72 -19.51
N VAL A 229 5.28 1.25 -18.30
CA VAL A 229 6.34 0.80 -17.39
C VAL A 229 6.03 -0.60 -16.83
N LEU A 230 4.80 -0.86 -16.44
CA LEU A 230 4.39 -2.16 -15.88
C LEU A 230 4.41 -3.29 -16.93
N ASP A 231 4.38 -3.00 -18.22
CA ASP A 231 4.50 -4.01 -19.26
C ASP A 231 5.83 -4.79 -19.20
N TYR A 232 6.87 -4.19 -18.61
CA TYR A 232 8.20 -4.81 -18.47
C TYR A 232 8.74 -4.87 -17.04
N ALA A 233 8.45 -3.89 -16.17
CA ALA A 233 9.10 -3.77 -14.86
C ALA A 233 8.83 -4.96 -13.92
N PRO A 234 7.61 -5.52 -13.80
CA PRO A 234 7.39 -6.72 -12.99
C PRO A 234 8.18 -7.94 -13.48
N GLY A 235 8.42 -8.04 -14.81
CA GLY A 235 9.20 -9.12 -15.41
C GLY A 235 10.70 -9.07 -15.13
N LEU A 236 11.22 -7.92 -14.67
CA LEU A 236 12.63 -7.80 -14.24
C LEU A 236 12.86 -8.43 -12.87
N LEU A 237 11.81 -8.62 -12.07
CA LEU A 237 11.89 -9.09 -10.68
C LEU A 237 11.75 -10.62 -10.60
N PRO A 238 12.38 -11.28 -9.60
CA PRO A 238 12.32 -12.72 -9.44
C PRO A 238 10.88 -13.26 -9.39
N SER A 239 10.67 -14.41 -9.99
CA SER A 239 9.34 -15.04 -10.06
C SER A 239 8.90 -15.67 -8.74
N ASP A 240 9.83 -16.03 -7.89
CA ASP A 240 9.65 -16.64 -6.56
C ASP A 240 9.55 -15.61 -5.43
N LYS A 241 9.48 -14.32 -5.76
CA LYS A 241 9.33 -13.22 -4.81
C LYS A 241 8.03 -12.44 -5.08
N PRO A 242 7.37 -11.87 -4.04
CA PRO A 242 6.21 -11.01 -4.23
C PRO A 242 6.61 -9.65 -4.83
N ARG A 243 5.71 -9.09 -5.63
CA ARG A 243 5.88 -7.82 -6.36
C ARG A 243 4.82 -6.82 -5.92
N TYR A 244 5.24 -5.71 -5.39
CA TYR A 244 4.38 -4.70 -4.80
C TYR A 244 4.41 -3.40 -5.61
N LEU A 245 3.27 -2.92 -6.08
CA LEU A 245 3.11 -1.61 -6.71
C LEU A 245 2.58 -0.60 -5.68
N MET A 246 3.39 0.38 -5.34
CA MET A 246 3.14 1.31 -4.25
C MET A 246 2.15 2.42 -4.65
N GLY A 247 1.21 2.74 -3.75
CA GLY A 247 0.33 3.89 -3.87
C GLY A 247 -0.78 3.79 -4.92
N VAL A 248 -0.96 2.63 -5.55
CA VAL A 248 -1.95 2.42 -6.62
C VAL A 248 -3.24 1.82 -6.08
N GLY A 249 -4.38 2.45 -6.46
CA GLY A 249 -5.63 2.11 -5.84
C GLY A 249 -6.91 2.43 -6.59
N LYS A 250 -6.92 2.87 -7.85
CA LYS A 250 -8.15 2.83 -8.65
C LYS A 250 -8.40 1.37 -9.07
N PRO A 251 -9.65 0.87 -9.04
CA PRO A 251 -9.94 -0.51 -9.42
C PRO A 251 -9.39 -0.90 -10.79
N SER A 252 -9.54 -0.05 -11.81
CA SER A 252 -9.00 -0.28 -13.15
C SER A 252 -7.47 -0.37 -13.18
N ASP A 253 -6.78 0.46 -12.36
CA ASP A 253 -5.32 0.44 -12.27
C ASP A 253 -4.83 -0.86 -11.62
N ILE A 254 -5.53 -1.33 -10.59
CA ILE A 254 -5.24 -2.60 -9.92
C ILE A 254 -5.38 -3.77 -10.89
N ILE A 255 -6.50 -3.86 -11.61
CA ILE A 255 -6.74 -4.93 -12.58
C ILE A 255 -5.65 -4.92 -13.66
N GLY A 256 -5.38 -3.75 -14.23
CA GLY A 256 -4.34 -3.60 -15.24
C GLY A 256 -2.93 -3.93 -14.74
N ALA A 257 -2.62 -3.64 -13.49
CA ALA A 257 -1.33 -3.97 -12.88
C ALA A 257 -1.22 -5.47 -12.55
N VAL A 258 -2.29 -6.09 -12.04
CA VAL A 258 -2.32 -7.56 -11.82
C VAL A 258 -2.13 -8.31 -13.13
N SER A 259 -2.80 -7.87 -14.22
CA SER A 259 -2.62 -8.46 -15.55
C SER A 259 -1.17 -8.41 -16.03
N ARG A 260 -0.34 -7.53 -15.46
CA ARG A 260 1.08 -7.34 -15.76
C ARG A 260 2.03 -8.01 -14.76
N GLY A 261 1.49 -8.72 -13.76
CA GLY A 261 2.26 -9.55 -12.82
C GLY A 261 2.59 -8.89 -11.49
N VAL A 262 1.79 -7.91 -11.06
CA VAL A 262 1.87 -7.30 -9.72
C VAL A 262 1.01 -8.10 -8.73
N ASP A 263 1.50 -8.27 -7.48
CA ASP A 263 0.86 -9.09 -6.45
C ASP A 263 0.27 -8.28 -5.29
N MET A 264 0.79 -7.08 -4.98
CA MET A 264 0.40 -6.32 -3.80
C MET A 264 0.17 -4.85 -4.14
N PHE A 265 -0.76 -4.24 -3.42
CA PHE A 265 -1.18 -2.85 -3.60
C PHE A 265 -1.52 -2.19 -2.28
N ASP A 266 -1.32 -0.88 -2.19
CA ASP A 266 -1.88 -0.02 -1.13
C ASP A 266 -2.43 1.25 -1.75
N CYS A 267 -3.44 1.82 -1.14
CA CYS A 267 -3.86 3.20 -1.43
C CYS A 267 -4.79 3.74 -0.36
N VAL A 268 -4.76 5.06 -0.17
CA VAL A 268 -5.71 5.78 0.70
C VAL A 268 -7.08 6.00 0.04
N ILE A 269 -7.23 5.72 -1.26
CA ILE A 269 -8.46 5.97 -2.02
C ILE A 269 -9.70 5.39 -1.33
N PRO A 270 -9.77 4.11 -0.92
CA PRO A 270 -10.99 3.56 -0.33
C PRO A 270 -11.46 4.36 0.89
N THR A 271 -10.55 4.63 1.82
CA THR A 271 -10.89 5.36 3.04
C THR A 271 -11.10 6.85 2.81
N ARG A 272 -10.32 7.48 1.90
CA ARG A 272 -10.46 8.89 1.55
C ARG A 272 -11.79 9.14 0.84
N SER A 273 -12.09 8.36 -0.20
CA SER A 273 -13.35 8.45 -0.94
C SER A 273 -14.56 8.19 -0.05
N GLY A 274 -14.51 7.16 0.82
CA GLY A 274 -15.58 6.85 1.77
C GLY A 274 -15.90 8.04 2.68
N ARG A 275 -14.90 8.64 3.30
CA ARG A 275 -15.08 9.82 4.16
C ARG A 275 -15.59 11.05 3.41
N ASN A 276 -15.35 11.14 2.10
CA ASN A 276 -15.86 12.20 1.24
C ASN A 276 -17.23 11.88 0.63
N GLY A 277 -17.81 10.71 0.97
CA GLY A 277 -19.15 10.32 0.51
C GLY A 277 -19.16 9.65 -0.86
N GLN A 278 -18.02 9.16 -1.35
CA GLN A 278 -17.94 8.38 -2.59
C GLN A 278 -17.75 6.88 -2.28
N ALA A 279 -18.60 6.05 -2.86
CA ALA A 279 -18.52 4.60 -2.81
C ALA A 279 -18.13 4.01 -4.16
N PHE A 280 -17.36 2.91 -4.11
CA PHE A 280 -17.09 2.04 -5.25
C PHE A 280 -18.10 0.89 -5.24
N THR A 281 -18.77 0.65 -6.36
CA THR A 281 -19.72 -0.46 -6.52
C THR A 281 -19.46 -1.18 -7.83
N LYS A 282 -20.05 -2.36 -8.00
CA LYS A 282 -19.93 -3.14 -9.26
C LYS A 282 -20.52 -2.43 -10.47
N SER A 283 -21.41 -1.47 -10.24
CA SER A 283 -22.04 -0.65 -11.29
C SER A 283 -21.39 0.73 -11.45
N GLY A 284 -20.17 0.91 -10.92
CA GLY A 284 -19.43 2.18 -10.94
C GLY A 284 -19.46 2.93 -9.61
N THR A 285 -19.10 4.21 -9.63
CA THR A 285 -19.00 5.01 -8.41
C THR A 285 -20.32 5.68 -8.05
N VAL A 286 -20.65 5.69 -6.75
CA VAL A 286 -21.83 6.37 -6.18
C VAL A 286 -21.35 7.52 -5.30
N ASN A 287 -21.76 8.76 -5.63
CA ASN A 287 -21.60 9.89 -4.73
C ASN A 287 -22.87 10.03 -3.88
N ILE A 288 -22.78 9.60 -2.62
CA ILE A 288 -23.94 9.58 -1.73
C ILE A 288 -24.45 11.00 -1.36
N ARG A 289 -23.67 12.05 -1.60
CA ARG A 289 -24.06 13.45 -1.35
C ARG A 289 -25.10 13.97 -2.35
N ASN A 290 -25.28 13.28 -3.49
CA ASN A 290 -26.28 13.67 -4.50
C ASN A 290 -27.69 13.59 -3.94
N SER A 291 -28.51 14.63 -4.21
CA SER A 291 -29.89 14.76 -3.70
C SER A 291 -30.83 13.62 -4.11
N LYS A 292 -30.53 12.92 -5.22
CA LYS A 292 -31.33 11.75 -5.65
C LYS A 292 -31.35 10.63 -4.61
N HIS A 293 -30.38 10.61 -3.66
CA HIS A 293 -30.31 9.60 -2.60
C HIS A 293 -31.06 10.00 -1.32
N ALA A 294 -31.62 11.20 -1.24
CA ALA A 294 -32.27 11.69 -0.02
C ALA A 294 -33.46 10.83 0.44
N ASN A 295 -34.17 10.19 -0.50
CA ASN A 295 -35.33 9.34 -0.25
C ASN A 295 -35.11 7.90 -0.78
N ASP A 296 -33.87 7.49 -1.06
CA ASP A 296 -33.56 6.18 -1.65
C ASP A 296 -33.49 5.12 -0.55
N MET A 297 -34.47 4.24 -0.53
CA MET A 297 -34.60 3.14 0.45
C MET A 297 -33.67 1.96 0.18
N ASN A 298 -33.05 1.91 -1.02
CA ASN A 298 -32.18 0.79 -1.41
C ASN A 298 -30.85 0.81 -0.66
N PRO A 299 -30.16 -0.34 -0.56
CA PRO A 299 -28.81 -0.40 -0.06
C PRO A 299 -27.83 0.34 -0.99
N LEU A 300 -26.64 0.64 -0.48
CA LEU A 300 -25.58 1.25 -1.29
C LEU A 300 -25.19 0.37 -2.50
N GLU A 301 -25.08 -0.93 -2.26
CA GLU A 301 -24.87 -1.95 -3.29
C GLU A 301 -25.63 -3.23 -2.94
N GLU A 302 -26.43 -3.73 -3.88
CA GLU A 302 -27.19 -4.97 -3.74
C GLU A 302 -26.25 -6.18 -3.61
N GLY A 303 -26.54 -7.06 -2.65
CA GLY A 303 -25.73 -8.26 -2.39
C GLY A 303 -24.35 -8.04 -1.78
N CYS A 304 -24.00 -6.81 -1.42
CA CYS A 304 -22.77 -6.54 -0.67
C CYS A 304 -22.96 -6.92 0.79
N PRO A 305 -22.04 -7.74 1.40
CA PRO A 305 -22.22 -8.25 2.76
C PRO A 305 -21.82 -7.25 3.87
N CYS A 306 -21.34 -6.06 3.51
CA CYS A 306 -20.90 -5.10 4.52
C CYS A 306 -22.07 -4.50 5.30
N PRO A 307 -21.88 -4.11 6.59
CA PRO A 307 -22.95 -3.52 7.41
C PRO A 307 -23.60 -2.28 6.79
N ALA A 308 -22.87 -1.50 5.99
CA ALA A 308 -23.44 -0.34 5.31
C ALA A 308 -24.55 -0.71 4.33
N CYS A 309 -24.39 -1.87 3.65
CA CYS A 309 -25.36 -2.34 2.67
C CYS A 309 -26.47 -3.22 3.27
N THR A 310 -26.13 -3.99 4.30
CA THR A 310 -27.11 -4.93 4.90
C THR A 310 -28.08 -4.27 5.88
N ASN A 311 -27.68 -3.15 6.49
CA ASN A 311 -28.44 -2.56 7.60
C ASN A 311 -28.92 -1.14 7.35
N TYR A 312 -28.42 -0.45 6.29
CA TYR A 312 -28.71 0.96 6.08
C TYR A 312 -29.08 1.25 4.63
N SER A 313 -30.02 2.20 4.45
CA SER A 313 -30.41 2.71 3.14
C SER A 313 -29.46 3.82 2.66
N ARG A 314 -29.48 4.08 1.35
CA ARG A 314 -28.79 5.23 0.77
C ARG A 314 -29.29 6.55 1.36
N ALA A 315 -30.58 6.65 1.71
CA ALA A 315 -31.14 7.84 2.36
C ALA A 315 -30.47 8.12 3.72
N TYR A 316 -30.27 7.09 4.54
CA TYR A 316 -29.56 7.24 5.80
C TYR A 316 -28.09 7.64 5.62
N LEU A 317 -27.40 6.98 4.70
CA LEU A 317 -25.99 7.31 4.37
C LEU A 317 -25.88 8.72 3.80
N HIS A 318 -26.80 9.13 2.91
CA HIS A 318 -26.86 10.50 2.39
C HIS A 318 -27.02 11.52 3.52
N HIS A 319 -27.98 11.31 4.43
CA HIS A 319 -28.21 12.18 5.56
C HIS A 319 -26.96 12.31 6.43
N THR A 320 -26.45 11.20 6.94
CA THR A 320 -25.33 11.19 7.89
C THR A 320 -24.03 11.75 7.32
N VAL A 321 -23.73 11.49 6.04
CA VAL A 321 -22.58 12.08 5.34
C VAL A 321 -22.77 13.58 5.12
N LYS A 322 -24.01 14.03 4.80
CA LYS A 322 -24.30 15.46 4.57
C LYS A 322 -24.19 16.31 5.82
N VAL A 323 -24.70 15.81 6.94
CA VAL A 323 -24.64 16.52 8.22
C VAL A 323 -23.29 16.36 8.94
N GLY A 324 -22.39 15.53 8.41
CA GLY A 324 -21.03 15.35 8.95
C GLY A 324 -20.93 14.39 10.12
N GLU A 325 -21.92 13.52 10.32
CA GLU A 325 -21.84 12.47 11.35
C GLU A 325 -20.76 11.44 11.04
N MET A 326 -19.96 11.08 12.04
CA MET A 326 -18.86 10.13 11.88
C MET A 326 -19.32 8.78 11.36
N ILE A 327 -20.51 8.32 11.78
CA ILE A 327 -21.06 7.03 11.34
C ILE A 327 -21.22 6.96 9.81
N GLY A 328 -21.59 8.05 9.15
CA GLY A 328 -21.68 8.11 7.69
C GLY A 328 -20.32 7.83 7.03
N SER A 329 -19.28 8.52 7.48
CA SER A 329 -17.90 8.29 7.02
C SER A 329 -17.38 6.89 7.33
N MET A 330 -17.73 6.33 8.49
CA MET A 330 -17.36 4.96 8.90
C MET A 330 -17.99 3.91 7.99
N LEU A 331 -19.31 3.98 7.78
CA LEU A 331 -20.06 3.04 6.94
C LEU A 331 -19.59 3.09 5.48
N MET A 332 -19.40 4.29 4.92
CA MET A 332 -18.89 4.46 3.56
C MET A 332 -17.46 3.91 3.40
N THR A 333 -16.60 4.09 4.43
CA THR A 333 -15.25 3.54 4.43
C THR A 333 -15.28 2.02 4.51
N TRP A 334 -16.12 1.44 5.37
CA TRP A 334 -16.27 -0.01 5.48
C TRP A 334 -16.69 -0.62 4.13
N HIS A 335 -17.73 -0.03 3.52
CA HIS A 335 -18.17 -0.49 2.20
C HIS A 335 -17.02 -0.48 1.18
N ASN A 336 -16.27 0.62 1.10
CA ASN A 336 -15.18 0.71 0.13
C ASN A 336 -14.07 -0.32 0.39
N ILE A 337 -13.65 -0.53 1.65
CA ILE A 337 -12.67 -1.58 1.96
C ILE A 337 -13.23 -2.96 1.60
N GLN A 338 -14.50 -3.24 1.91
CA GLN A 338 -15.17 -4.49 1.52
C GLN A 338 -15.17 -4.69 0.00
N TYR A 339 -15.45 -3.64 -0.77
CA TYR A 339 -15.40 -3.68 -2.23
C TYR A 339 -14.01 -4.05 -2.75
N PHE A 340 -12.94 -3.41 -2.23
CA PHE A 340 -11.58 -3.70 -2.65
C PHE A 340 -11.14 -5.11 -2.28
N GLN A 341 -11.49 -5.60 -1.09
CA GLN A 341 -11.20 -7.00 -0.72
C GLN A 341 -11.99 -7.99 -1.58
N GLY A 342 -13.24 -7.67 -1.91
CA GLY A 342 -14.06 -8.44 -2.85
C GLY A 342 -13.47 -8.46 -4.26
N LEU A 343 -12.92 -7.34 -4.73
CA LEU A 343 -12.21 -7.26 -6.00
C LEU A 343 -10.98 -8.19 -6.00
N MET A 344 -10.16 -8.13 -4.94
CA MET A 344 -9.00 -9.04 -4.83
C MET A 344 -9.42 -10.52 -4.83
N ALA A 345 -10.48 -10.84 -4.13
CA ALA A 345 -11.00 -12.21 -4.09
C ALA A 345 -11.46 -12.70 -5.49
N ARG A 346 -12.19 -11.86 -6.23
CA ARG A 346 -12.59 -12.17 -7.62
C ARG A 346 -11.39 -12.37 -8.54
N ILE A 347 -10.42 -11.47 -8.47
CA ILE A 347 -9.17 -11.55 -9.27
C ILE A 347 -8.47 -12.89 -9.02
N ARG A 348 -8.30 -13.31 -7.75
CA ARG A 348 -7.68 -14.60 -7.42
C ARG A 348 -8.42 -15.78 -8.04
N VAL A 349 -9.76 -15.79 -7.95
CA VAL A 349 -10.59 -16.84 -8.57
C VAL A 349 -10.38 -16.90 -10.09
N TYR A 350 -10.41 -15.75 -10.78
CA TYR A 350 -10.21 -15.70 -12.23
C TYR A 350 -8.84 -16.24 -12.66
N ILE A 351 -7.78 -15.90 -11.93
CA ILE A 351 -6.44 -16.43 -12.19
C ILE A 351 -6.43 -17.96 -11.94
N GLU A 352 -7.06 -18.45 -10.88
CA GLU A 352 -7.12 -19.88 -10.55
C GLU A 352 -7.91 -20.67 -11.59
N GLU A 353 -8.95 -20.10 -12.16
CA GLU A 353 -9.76 -20.69 -13.23
C GLU A 353 -9.10 -20.54 -14.62
N GLY A 354 -8.08 -19.71 -14.77
CA GLY A 354 -7.43 -19.44 -16.05
C GLY A 354 -8.30 -18.56 -16.96
N ARG A 355 -9.01 -17.59 -16.39
CA ARG A 355 -9.90 -16.67 -17.07
C ARG A 355 -9.31 -15.28 -17.15
N ASP A 356 -9.56 -14.58 -18.24
CA ASP A 356 -9.23 -13.17 -18.40
C ASP A 356 -10.19 -12.30 -17.56
N PHE A 357 -9.73 -11.10 -17.18
CA PHE A 357 -10.51 -10.17 -16.38
C PHE A 357 -11.53 -9.44 -17.26
N ASP A 358 -12.72 -10.01 -17.39
CA ASP A 358 -13.85 -9.52 -18.21
C ASP A 358 -14.88 -8.71 -17.41
N PHE A 359 -14.57 -8.33 -16.19
CA PHE A 359 -15.45 -7.54 -15.33
C PHE A 359 -15.06 -6.05 -15.30
N GLU A 360 -16.07 -5.20 -15.52
CA GLU A 360 -15.95 -3.77 -15.32
C GLU A 360 -15.89 -3.40 -13.81
N CYS A 361 -15.26 -2.26 -13.51
CA CYS A 361 -15.10 -1.70 -12.15
C CYS A 361 -15.74 -0.33 -12.02
#